data_ce9dcdebd9da91efb5f96019565e4834
#
_entry.id   ce9dcdebd9da91efb5f96019565e4834
#
_cell.length_a   1.000
_cell.length_b   1.000
_cell.length_c   1.000
_cell.angle_alpha   90.00
_cell.angle_beta   90.00
_cell.angle_gamma   90.00
#
_symmetry.space_group_name_H-M   'P 1'
#
loop_
_entity.id
_entity.type
_entity.pdbx_description
1 polymer ?
#
loop_
_entity_poly.entity_id
_entity_poly.type
_entity_poly.pdbx_seq_one_letter_code
_entity_poly.pdbx_strand_id
1 'polypeptide(L)'
;VASALMAKMQFSPEERPRVKLECLRLLATLRLDPARMKLISGFIDTYLRLNAAELEIFQQELDTIEPVTTREEVMQITTSWKEEGLQEGLEQGLERERNLVTRQIKRRLGELSPQLEEQIQQLSVDQIEALGEALLDFQTEEDLLNWLAEQS
;
A
#
# COMPACT_ATOMS: atom_id res chain seq x y z
N VAL A 1 -21.59 9.33 8.82
CA VAL A 1 -21.23 9.15 10.25
C VAL A 1 -21.74 7.82 10.78
N ALA A 2 -23.03 7.45 10.55
CA ALA A 2 -23.61 6.19 11.05
C ALA A 2 -22.84 4.93 10.57
N SER A 3 -22.52 4.84 9.27
CA SER A 3 -21.75 3.72 8.70
C SER A 3 -20.36 3.57 9.29
N ALA A 4 -19.68 4.70 9.59
CA ALA A 4 -18.38 4.68 10.22
C ALA A 4 -18.45 4.23 11.70
N LEU A 5 -19.54 4.59 12.42
CA LEU A 5 -19.75 4.11 13.78
C LEU A 5 -20.09 2.62 13.82
N MET A 6 -20.87 2.12 12.86
CA MET A 6 -21.16 0.68 12.72
C MET A 6 -19.87 -0.13 12.54
N ALA A 7 -18.93 0.35 11.74
CA ALA A 7 -17.66 -0.33 11.52
C ALA A 7 -16.82 -0.50 12.81
N LYS A 8 -17.02 0.36 13.82
CA LYS A 8 -16.30 0.30 15.10
C LYS A 8 -16.93 -0.66 16.12
N MET A 9 -18.14 -1.16 15.91
CA MET A 9 -18.79 -2.11 16.81
C MET A 9 -18.12 -3.47 16.70
N GLN A 10 -18.14 -4.25 17.80
CA GLN A 10 -17.66 -5.63 17.79
C GLN A 10 -18.71 -6.52 17.16
N PHE A 11 -18.36 -7.15 16.04
CA PHE A 11 -19.19 -8.12 15.33
C PHE A 11 -18.52 -9.48 15.37
N SER A 12 -19.35 -10.56 15.32
CA SER A 12 -18.83 -11.90 15.14
C SER A 12 -18.13 -12.04 13.77
N PRO A 13 -17.18 -12.97 13.61
CA PRO A 13 -16.52 -13.19 12.32
C PRO A 13 -17.49 -13.45 11.17
N GLU A 14 -18.62 -14.10 11.46
CA GLU A 14 -19.66 -14.43 10.47
C GLU A 14 -20.47 -13.20 10.02
N GLU A 15 -20.60 -12.20 10.88
CA GLU A 15 -21.36 -10.96 10.58
C GLU A 15 -20.51 -9.90 9.90
N ARG A 16 -19.19 -9.91 10.10
CA ARG A 16 -18.29 -8.86 9.61
C ARG A 16 -18.36 -8.62 8.10
N PRO A 17 -18.42 -9.64 7.23
CA PRO A 17 -18.55 -9.43 5.78
C PRO A 17 -19.82 -8.65 5.43
N ARG A 18 -20.96 -9.04 6.01
CA ARG A 18 -22.27 -8.39 5.78
C ARG A 18 -22.29 -6.96 6.27
N VAL A 19 -21.77 -6.72 7.47
CA VAL A 19 -21.71 -5.37 8.05
C VAL A 19 -20.82 -4.47 7.19
N LYS A 20 -19.68 -4.97 6.75
CA LYS A 20 -18.80 -4.23 5.83
C LYS A 20 -19.52 -3.87 4.54
N LEU A 21 -20.21 -4.84 3.94
CA LEU A 21 -20.96 -4.64 2.71
C LEU A 21 -22.08 -3.60 2.87
N GLU A 22 -22.87 -3.67 3.94
CA GLU A 22 -23.92 -2.69 4.22
C GLU A 22 -23.35 -1.28 4.49
N CYS A 23 -22.22 -1.17 5.19
CA CYS A 23 -21.53 0.11 5.38
C CYS A 23 -21.12 0.73 4.05
N LEU A 24 -20.56 -0.07 3.13
CA LEU A 24 -20.14 0.40 1.80
C LEU A 24 -21.33 0.74 0.91
N ARG A 25 -22.40 -0.07 0.97
CA ARG A 25 -23.63 0.19 0.24
C ARG A 25 -24.27 1.53 0.67
N LEU A 26 -24.36 1.78 1.98
CA LEU A 26 -24.82 3.05 2.50
C LEU A 26 -23.91 4.20 2.08
N LEU A 27 -22.59 4.00 2.09
CA LEU A 27 -21.63 5.01 1.68
C LEU A 27 -21.80 5.38 0.19
N ALA A 28 -22.00 4.39 -0.69
CA ALA A 28 -22.24 4.60 -2.11
C ALA A 28 -23.49 5.47 -2.36
N THR A 29 -24.57 5.27 -1.59
CA THR A 29 -25.80 6.05 -1.74
C THR A 29 -25.67 7.52 -1.30
N LEU A 30 -24.66 7.89 -0.51
CA LEU A 30 -24.52 9.25 0.04
C LEU A 30 -23.97 10.27 -0.96
N ARG A 31 -23.47 9.84 -2.12
CA ARG A 31 -22.91 10.71 -3.18
C ARG A 31 -21.98 11.81 -2.63
N LEU A 32 -21.05 11.41 -1.78
CA LEU A 32 -20.07 12.29 -1.18
C LEU A 32 -19.02 12.74 -2.19
N ASP A 33 -18.36 13.87 -1.90
CA ASP A 33 -17.14 14.22 -2.65
C ASP A 33 -16.03 13.16 -2.47
N PRO A 34 -15.07 13.05 -3.42
CA PRO A 34 -14.05 12.01 -3.39
C PRO A 34 -13.23 11.97 -2.10
N ALA A 35 -12.91 13.13 -1.50
CA ALA A 35 -12.10 13.19 -0.29
C ALA A 35 -12.84 12.60 0.93
N ARG A 36 -14.13 12.92 1.08
CA ARG A 36 -14.96 12.34 2.15
C ARG A 36 -15.24 10.87 1.92
N MET A 37 -15.47 10.48 0.66
CA MET A 37 -15.63 9.08 0.27
C MET A 37 -14.40 8.28 0.70
N LYS A 38 -13.20 8.73 0.33
CA LYS A 38 -11.93 8.11 0.68
C LYS A 38 -11.73 8.01 2.20
N LEU A 39 -11.99 9.07 2.93
CA LEU A 39 -11.83 9.10 4.39
C LEU A 39 -12.73 8.08 5.08
N ILE A 40 -14.02 8.04 4.74
CA ILE A 40 -15.00 7.17 5.39
C ILE A 40 -14.79 5.72 4.97
N SER A 41 -14.50 5.47 3.70
CA SER A 41 -14.22 4.14 3.20
C SER A 41 -12.96 3.54 3.83
N GLY A 42 -11.88 4.32 3.92
CA GLY A 42 -10.65 3.92 4.59
C GLY A 42 -10.85 3.60 6.07
N PHE A 43 -11.73 4.36 6.76
CA PHE A 43 -12.11 4.05 8.14
C PHE A 43 -12.84 2.70 8.23
N ILE A 44 -13.81 2.43 7.33
CA ILE A 44 -14.51 1.15 7.28
C ILE A 44 -13.53 0.00 7.07
N ASP A 45 -12.58 0.15 6.14
CA ASP A 45 -11.58 -0.87 5.84
C ASP A 45 -10.64 -1.13 7.03
N THR A 46 -10.21 -0.09 7.72
CA THR A 46 -9.33 -0.19 8.89
C THR A 46 -9.98 -0.96 10.05
N TYR A 47 -11.25 -0.70 10.33
CA TYR A 47 -11.94 -1.30 11.48
C TYR A 47 -12.66 -2.63 11.16
N LEU A 48 -13.00 -2.87 9.89
CA LEU A 48 -13.60 -4.11 9.41
C LEU A 48 -12.67 -4.83 8.43
N ARG A 49 -11.44 -5.13 8.89
CA ARG A 49 -10.52 -5.98 8.13
C ARG A 49 -11.07 -7.40 8.07
N LEU A 50 -11.23 -7.91 6.86
CA LEU A 50 -11.69 -9.26 6.59
C LEU A 50 -10.48 -10.18 6.37
N ASN A 51 -10.54 -11.39 6.90
CA ASN A 51 -9.60 -12.45 6.54
C ASN A 51 -9.99 -13.10 5.20
N ALA A 52 -9.21 -14.06 4.70
CA ALA A 52 -9.43 -14.68 3.39
C ALA A 52 -10.81 -15.34 3.25
N ALA A 53 -11.27 -16.05 4.28
CA ALA A 53 -12.58 -16.72 4.26
C ALA A 53 -13.73 -15.70 4.33
N GLU A 54 -13.59 -14.65 5.14
CA GLU A 54 -14.55 -13.55 5.23
C GLU A 54 -14.63 -12.76 3.90
N LEU A 55 -13.51 -12.61 3.17
CA LEU A 55 -13.48 -11.98 1.86
C LEU A 55 -14.25 -12.79 0.80
N GLU A 56 -14.19 -14.11 0.84
CA GLU A 56 -14.97 -14.95 -0.06
C GLU A 56 -16.48 -14.77 0.17
N ILE A 57 -16.91 -14.70 1.43
CA ILE A 57 -18.32 -14.44 1.78
C ILE A 57 -18.73 -13.04 1.32
N PHE A 58 -17.87 -12.03 1.57
CA PHE A 58 -18.10 -10.66 1.13
C PHE A 58 -18.27 -10.56 -0.39
N GLN A 59 -17.44 -11.28 -1.16
CA GLN A 59 -17.51 -11.28 -2.61
C GLN A 59 -18.80 -11.94 -3.12
N GLN A 60 -19.18 -13.07 -2.53
CA GLN A 60 -20.44 -13.75 -2.88
C GLN A 60 -21.66 -12.87 -2.61
N GLU A 61 -21.69 -12.17 -1.48
CA GLU A 61 -22.80 -11.27 -1.13
C GLU A 61 -22.81 -10.00 -2.00
N LEU A 62 -21.64 -9.47 -2.36
CA LEU A 62 -21.49 -8.32 -3.27
C LEU A 62 -22.13 -8.62 -4.64
N ASP A 63 -21.97 -9.84 -5.14
CA ASP A 63 -22.50 -10.26 -6.43
C ASP A 63 -24.05 -10.33 -6.44
N THR A 64 -24.68 -10.41 -5.26
CA THR A 64 -26.15 -10.43 -5.11
C THR A 64 -26.78 -9.05 -4.95
N ILE A 65 -25.97 -7.98 -4.86
CA ILE A 65 -26.51 -6.61 -4.66
C ILE A 65 -27.28 -6.14 -5.89
N GLU A 66 -28.49 -5.68 -5.64
CA GLU A 66 -29.33 -4.96 -6.57
C GLU A 66 -29.60 -3.52 -6.04
N PRO A 67 -29.66 -2.49 -6.90
CA PRO A 67 -29.39 -2.51 -8.34
C PRO A 67 -27.88 -2.65 -8.69
N VAL A 68 -27.60 -3.09 -9.91
CA VAL A 68 -26.23 -3.29 -10.43
C VAL A 68 -25.36 -2.05 -10.27
N THR A 69 -25.92 -0.84 -10.41
CA THR A 69 -25.22 0.43 -10.22
C THR A 69 -24.63 0.56 -8.81
N THR A 70 -25.35 0.18 -7.77
CA THR A 70 -24.86 0.21 -6.38
C THR A 70 -23.71 -0.80 -6.19
N ARG A 71 -23.84 -1.98 -6.81
CA ARG A 71 -22.77 -2.98 -6.80
C ARG A 71 -21.49 -2.44 -7.45
N GLU A 72 -21.60 -1.81 -8.62
CA GLU A 72 -20.47 -1.20 -9.31
C GLU A 72 -19.79 -0.10 -8.49
N GLU A 73 -20.56 0.76 -7.82
CA GLU A 73 -20.03 1.79 -6.92
C GLU A 73 -19.27 1.18 -5.74
N VAL A 74 -19.80 0.12 -5.11
CA VAL A 74 -19.11 -0.60 -4.02
C VAL A 74 -17.84 -1.27 -4.55
N MET A 75 -17.89 -1.91 -5.72
CA MET A 75 -16.71 -2.51 -6.36
C MET A 75 -15.62 -1.47 -6.64
N GLN A 76 -15.98 -0.29 -7.13
CA GLN A 76 -15.03 0.78 -7.39
C GLN A 76 -14.34 1.25 -6.11
N ILE A 77 -15.08 1.40 -5.00
CA ILE A 77 -14.49 1.75 -3.70
C ILE A 77 -13.49 0.67 -3.25
N THR A 78 -13.84 -0.61 -3.34
CA THR A 78 -12.97 -1.72 -2.90
C THR A 78 -11.75 -1.92 -3.79
N THR A 79 -11.87 -1.67 -5.10
CA THR A 79 -10.75 -1.75 -6.05
C THR A 79 -9.72 -0.67 -5.78
N SER A 80 -10.16 0.58 -5.52
CA SER A 80 -9.23 1.66 -5.20
C SER A 80 -8.42 1.40 -3.93
N TRP A 81 -8.98 0.75 -2.91
CA TRP A 81 -8.20 0.35 -1.72
C TRP A 81 -7.12 -0.67 -2.04
N LYS A 82 -7.45 -1.65 -2.87
CA LYS A 82 -6.48 -2.68 -3.27
C LYS A 82 -5.32 -2.07 -4.04
N GLU A 83 -5.61 -1.14 -4.93
CA GLU A 83 -4.59 -0.41 -5.69
C GLU A 83 -3.72 0.45 -4.78
N GLU A 84 -4.34 1.24 -3.88
CA GLU A 84 -3.61 2.05 -2.90
C GLU A 84 -2.74 1.18 -1.98
N GLY A 85 -3.27 0.08 -1.44
CA GLY A 85 -2.53 -0.83 -0.58
C GLY A 85 -1.37 -1.52 -1.29
N LEU A 86 -1.51 -1.85 -2.57
CA LEU A 86 -0.42 -2.38 -3.38
C LEU A 86 0.67 -1.33 -3.59
N GLN A 87 0.28 -0.10 -3.95
CA GLN A 87 1.19 1.01 -4.13
C GLN A 87 1.98 1.32 -2.85
N GLU A 88 1.28 1.46 -1.72
CA GLU A 88 1.92 1.67 -0.42
C GLU A 88 2.87 0.52 -0.05
N GLY A 89 2.48 -0.72 -0.35
CA GLY A 89 3.31 -1.91 -0.12
C GLY A 89 4.59 -1.89 -0.94
N LEU A 90 4.50 -1.50 -2.22
CA LEU A 90 5.65 -1.36 -3.11
C LEU A 90 6.59 -0.23 -2.64
N GLU A 91 6.03 0.93 -2.29
CA GLU A 91 6.82 2.06 -1.78
C GLU A 91 7.56 1.70 -0.48
N GLN A 92 6.87 1.06 0.48
CA GLN A 92 7.50 0.61 1.72
C GLN A 92 8.55 -0.48 1.48
N GLY A 93 8.32 -1.36 0.50
CA GLY A 93 9.28 -2.39 0.08
C GLY A 93 10.56 -1.74 -0.41
N LEU A 94 10.44 -0.81 -1.37
CA LEU A 94 11.56 -0.09 -1.95
C LEU A 94 12.33 0.75 -0.91
N GLU A 95 11.62 1.42 0.00
CA GLU A 95 12.28 2.18 1.07
C GLU A 95 13.10 1.27 2.00
N ARG A 96 12.56 0.11 2.36
CA ARG A 96 13.29 -0.87 3.18
C ARG A 96 14.55 -1.38 2.49
N GLU A 97 14.47 -1.64 1.19
CA GLU A 97 15.58 -2.11 0.38
C GLU A 97 16.66 -1.05 0.24
N ARG A 98 16.28 0.20 -0.11
CA ARG A 98 17.21 1.33 -0.12
C ARG A 98 17.93 1.51 1.22
N ASN A 99 17.19 1.43 2.32
CA ASN A 99 17.76 1.52 3.66
C ASN A 99 18.71 0.34 3.98
N LEU A 100 18.42 -0.86 3.48
CA LEU A 100 19.29 -2.01 3.64
C LEU A 100 20.60 -1.83 2.88
N VAL A 101 20.50 -1.49 1.59
CA VAL A 101 21.68 -1.29 0.72
C VAL A 101 22.54 -0.13 1.25
N THR A 102 21.92 0.99 1.62
CA THR A 102 22.64 2.13 2.22
C THR A 102 23.42 1.73 3.47
N ARG A 103 22.83 0.93 4.37
CA ARG A 103 23.56 0.42 5.56
C ARG A 103 24.70 -0.52 5.20
N GLN A 104 24.55 -1.34 4.16
CA GLN A 104 25.59 -2.25 3.69
C GLN A 104 26.76 -1.43 3.11
N ILE A 105 26.47 -0.38 2.32
CA ILE A 105 27.47 0.53 1.77
C ILE A 105 28.24 1.22 2.91
N LYS A 106 27.53 1.81 3.88
CA LYS A 106 28.15 2.46 5.05
C LYS A 106 29.05 1.49 5.85
N ARG A 107 28.62 0.24 5.99
CA ARG A 107 29.41 -0.78 6.69
C ARG A 107 30.68 -1.14 5.94
N ARG A 108 30.66 -1.10 4.60
CA ARG A 108 31.77 -1.52 3.75
C ARG A 108 32.74 -0.39 3.43
N LEU A 109 32.21 0.78 3.08
CA LEU A 109 32.99 1.93 2.59
C LEU A 109 33.16 3.03 3.64
N GLY A 110 32.40 2.98 4.74
CA GLY A 110 32.37 4.05 5.76
C GLY A 110 31.20 5.01 5.59
N GLU A 111 31.27 6.14 6.28
CA GLU A 111 30.20 7.16 6.21
C GLU A 111 30.11 7.76 4.80
N LEU A 112 28.88 7.92 4.33
CA LEU A 112 28.59 8.51 3.03
C LEU A 112 28.29 10.01 3.17
N SER A 113 28.61 10.77 2.14
CA SER A 113 28.16 12.17 2.08
C SER A 113 26.63 12.24 1.93
N PRO A 114 25.99 13.32 2.45
CA PRO A 114 24.55 13.49 2.30
C PRO A 114 24.08 13.48 0.84
N GLN A 115 24.90 13.95 -0.09
CA GLN A 115 24.60 13.96 -1.52
C GLN A 115 24.55 12.54 -2.10
N LEU A 116 25.44 11.65 -1.67
CA LEU A 116 25.43 10.24 -2.09
C LEU A 116 24.23 9.49 -1.52
N GLU A 117 23.89 9.76 -0.27
CA GLU A 117 22.68 9.18 0.33
C GLU A 117 21.42 9.62 -0.44
N GLU A 118 21.31 10.88 -0.83
CA GLU A 118 20.20 11.40 -1.62
C GLU A 118 20.14 10.75 -3.01
N GLN A 119 21.28 10.58 -3.68
CA GLN A 119 21.32 9.87 -4.97
C GLN A 119 20.85 8.42 -4.85
N ILE A 120 21.26 7.70 -3.82
CA ILE A 120 20.79 6.32 -3.56
C ILE A 120 19.27 6.30 -3.31
N GLN A 121 18.73 7.30 -2.62
CA GLN A 121 17.29 7.40 -2.37
C GLN A 121 16.47 7.69 -3.64
N GLN A 122 17.07 8.17 -4.71
CA GLN A 122 16.40 8.43 -5.98
C GLN A 122 16.45 7.25 -6.97
N LEU A 123 17.22 6.20 -6.66
CA LEU A 123 17.33 5.02 -7.52
C LEU A 123 15.99 4.27 -7.66
N SER A 124 15.72 3.71 -8.82
CA SER A 124 14.62 2.77 -9.05
C SER A 124 14.84 1.44 -8.33
N VAL A 125 13.82 0.56 -8.34
CA VAL A 125 13.93 -0.80 -7.79
C VAL A 125 15.07 -1.54 -8.45
N ASP A 126 15.07 -1.61 -9.79
CA ASP A 126 16.07 -2.33 -10.57
C ASP A 126 17.50 -1.80 -10.33
N GLN A 127 17.63 -0.46 -10.16
CA GLN A 127 18.92 0.15 -9.87
C GLN A 127 19.40 -0.13 -8.44
N ILE A 128 18.50 -0.19 -7.45
CA ILE A 128 18.90 -0.49 -6.06
C ILE A 128 19.29 -1.96 -5.90
N GLU A 129 18.62 -2.87 -6.61
CA GLU A 129 19.00 -4.27 -6.70
C GLU A 129 20.40 -4.44 -7.34
N ALA A 130 20.61 -3.79 -8.50
CA ALA A 130 21.91 -3.81 -9.18
C ALA A 130 23.03 -3.19 -8.33
N LEU A 131 22.74 -2.13 -7.57
CA LEU A 131 23.68 -1.55 -6.62
C LEU A 131 24.03 -2.51 -5.49
N GLY A 132 23.05 -3.26 -4.98
CA GLY A 132 23.24 -4.28 -3.96
C GLY A 132 24.18 -5.41 -4.43
N GLU A 133 24.08 -5.80 -5.71
CA GLU A 133 24.99 -6.77 -6.32
C GLU A 133 26.39 -6.18 -6.55
N ALA A 134 26.48 -5.00 -7.16
CA ALA A 134 27.74 -4.32 -7.47
C ALA A 134 28.55 -3.99 -6.19
N LEU A 135 27.86 -3.73 -5.09
CA LEU A 135 28.47 -3.42 -3.79
C LEU A 135 29.44 -4.54 -3.34
N LEU A 136 29.22 -5.78 -3.75
CA LEU A 136 30.11 -6.89 -3.38
C LEU A 136 31.55 -6.69 -3.90
N ASP A 137 31.71 -5.97 -5.00
CA ASP A 137 33.00 -5.72 -5.65
C ASP A 137 33.63 -4.37 -5.26
N PHE A 138 32.85 -3.45 -4.66
CA PHE A 138 33.36 -2.12 -4.26
C PHE A 138 34.39 -2.24 -3.14
N GLN A 139 35.45 -1.47 -3.24
CA GLN A 139 36.51 -1.36 -2.24
C GLN A 139 36.64 0.08 -1.71
N THR A 140 36.24 1.05 -2.51
CA THR A 140 36.39 2.50 -2.22
C THR A 140 35.08 3.25 -2.50
N GLU A 141 34.95 4.44 -1.94
CA GLU A 141 33.84 5.35 -2.27
C GLU A 141 33.86 5.78 -3.76
N GLU A 142 35.04 5.78 -4.39
CA GLU A 142 35.21 6.11 -5.81
C GLU A 142 34.52 5.06 -6.71
N ASP A 143 34.52 3.78 -6.31
CA ASP A 143 33.81 2.73 -7.03
C ASP A 143 32.30 2.99 -7.04
N LEU A 144 31.74 3.44 -5.91
CA LEU A 144 30.32 3.82 -5.80
C LEU A 144 30.01 5.05 -6.66
N LEU A 145 30.87 6.06 -6.65
CA LEU A 145 30.68 7.27 -7.46
C LEU A 145 30.68 6.97 -8.96
N ASN A 146 31.61 6.14 -9.42
CA ASN A 146 31.69 5.71 -10.81
C ASN A 146 30.44 4.93 -11.22
N TRP A 147 30.00 4.00 -10.37
CA TRP A 147 28.80 3.23 -10.63
C TRP A 147 27.55 4.11 -10.73
N LEU A 148 27.37 5.07 -9.80
CA LEU A 148 26.24 6.02 -9.82
C LEU A 148 26.26 6.92 -11.07
N ALA A 149 27.45 7.32 -11.53
CA ALA A 149 27.58 8.12 -12.76
C ALA A 149 27.15 7.36 -14.02
N GLU A 150 27.29 6.03 -14.03
CA GLU A 150 26.85 5.19 -15.14
C GLU A 150 25.33 4.97 -15.17
N GLN A 151 24.62 5.23 -14.05
CA GLN A 151 23.17 5.07 -13.94
C GLN A 151 22.38 6.36 -14.29
N SER A 152 23.06 7.48 -14.50
CA SER A 152 22.45 8.80 -14.80
C SER A 152 22.16 9.01 -16.29
#